data_bcddad2ea165d88ad1fc6380fe8d2a20
#
_entry.id   bcddad2ea165d88ad1fc6380fe8d2a20
#
_cell.length_a   1.000
_cell.length_b   1.000
_cell.length_c   1.000
_cell.angle_alpha   90.00
_cell.angle_beta   90.00
_cell.angle_gamma   90.00
#
_symmetry.space_group_name_H-M   'P 1'
#
loop_
_entity.id
_entity.type
_entity.pdbx_description
1 polymer ?
#
loop_
_entity_poly.entity_id
_entity_poly.type
_entity_poly.pdbx_seq_one_letter_code
_entity_poly.pdbx_strand_id
1 'polypeptide(L)'
;MKKRDYLLFVITTLCIFLSTIIIYLLPQKENTQLIIKVENSIYGTYSLDQNQTISINDTNICVIDDGIVYMSHANCPDLVCVHSKAIDKHGGIIVCLPNRITLEIHSKESKVDTLT
;
A
#
# COMPACT_ATOMS: atom_id res chain seq x y z
N MET A 1 6.96 37.56 -37.05
CA MET A 1 6.47 37.41 -35.67
C MET A 1 6.93 38.56 -34.82
N LYS A 2 6.02 39.13 -34.07
CA LYS A 2 6.35 40.21 -33.18
C LYS A 2 7.02 39.67 -31.93
N LYS A 3 7.86 40.48 -31.28
CA LYS A 3 8.54 40.06 -30.06
C LYS A 3 7.61 39.57 -28.96
N ARG A 4 6.36 40.06 -28.95
CA ARG A 4 5.35 39.64 -27.97
C ARG A 4 4.93 38.18 -28.16
N ASP A 5 4.81 37.75 -29.42
CA ASP A 5 4.41 36.38 -29.72
C ASP A 5 5.50 35.39 -29.30
N TYR A 6 6.77 35.77 -29.53
CA TYR A 6 7.89 34.96 -29.08
C TYR A 6 7.92 34.87 -27.55
N LEU A 7 7.65 35.99 -26.88
CA LEU A 7 7.62 36.00 -25.41
C LEU A 7 6.52 35.06 -24.87
N LEU A 8 5.34 35.09 -25.48
CA LEU A 8 4.24 34.22 -25.09
C LEU A 8 4.60 32.74 -25.28
N PHE A 9 5.24 32.40 -26.38
CA PHE A 9 5.69 31.04 -26.62
C PHE A 9 6.68 30.56 -25.57
N VAL A 10 7.64 31.39 -25.21
CA VAL A 10 8.64 31.07 -24.19
C VAL A 10 7.97 30.86 -22.83
N ILE A 11 7.03 31.73 -22.46
CA ILE A 11 6.35 31.63 -21.18
C ILE A 11 5.50 30.34 -21.12
N THR A 12 4.74 30.02 -22.16
CA THR A 12 3.93 28.82 -22.17
C THR A 12 4.76 27.56 -22.12
N THR A 13 5.88 27.52 -22.86
CA THR A 13 6.79 26.39 -22.84
C THR A 13 7.40 26.20 -21.46
N LEU A 14 7.80 27.31 -20.84
CA LEU A 14 8.38 27.28 -19.49
C LEU A 14 7.37 26.78 -18.46
N CYS A 15 6.09 27.23 -18.54
CA CYS A 15 5.05 26.79 -17.65
C CYS A 15 4.78 25.29 -17.77
N ILE A 16 4.72 24.78 -19.01
CA ILE A 16 4.53 23.36 -19.24
C ILE A 16 5.70 22.56 -18.66
N PHE A 17 6.92 23.03 -18.88
CA PHE A 17 8.11 22.36 -18.37
C PHE A 17 8.13 22.31 -16.84
N LEU A 18 7.82 23.44 -16.19
CA LEU A 18 7.75 23.53 -14.74
C LEU A 18 6.66 22.63 -14.16
N SER A 19 5.48 22.61 -14.78
CA SER A 19 4.39 21.77 -14.29
C SER A 19 4.74 20.28 -14.42
N THR A 20 5.43 19.89 -15.48
CA THR A 20 5.88 18.50 -15.67
C THR A 20 6.88 18.11 -14.57
N ILE A 21 7.81 19.00 -14.26
CA ILE A 21 8.80 18.74 -13.20
C ILE A 21 8.09 18.60 -11.84
N ILE A 22 7.14 19.48 -11.56
CA ILE A 22 6.40 19.43 -10.28
C ILE A 22 5.67 18.10 -10.14
N ILE A 23 4.98 17.65 -11.20
CA ILE A 23 4.27 16.36 -11.18
C ILE A 23 5.25 15.22 -10.97
N TYR A 24 6.42 15.28 -11.60
CA TYR A 24 7.42 14.22 -11.50
C TYR A 24 8.06 14.16 -10.11
N LEU A 25 8.22 15.31 -9.46
CA LEU A 25 8.83 15.38 -8.13
C LEU A 25 7.84 15.13 -7.00
N LEU A 26 6.54 15.24 -7.26
CA LEU A 26 5.55 14.95 -6.23
C LEU A 26 5.61 13.47 -5.85
N PRO A 27 5.70 13.17 -4.55
CA PRO A 27 5.68 11.79 -4.10
C PRO A 27 4.35 11.16 -4.51
N GLN A 28 4.43 10.14 -5.33
CA GLN A 28 3.25 9.39 -5.72
C GLN A 28 2.84 8.54 -4.53
N LYS A 29 1.70 8.86 -3.95
CA LYS A 29 1.11 7.99 -2.94
C LYS A 29 0.72 6.69 -3.59
N GLU A 30 1.42 5.65 -3.23
CA GLU A 30 1.02 4.32 -3.66
C GLU A 30 -0.28 3.98 -2.95
N ASN A 31 -1.30 3.69 -3.73
CA ASN A 31 -2.62 3.34 -3.20
C ASN A 31 -2.68 1.87 -2.81
N THR A 32 -1.63 1.40 -2.16
CA THR A 32 -1.54 0.02 -1.69
C THR A 32 -2.19 -0.07 -0.31
N GLN A 33 -3.06 -1.04 -0.14
CA GLN A 33 -3.80 -1.23 1.09
C GLN A 33 -3.62 -2.64 1.62
N LEU A 34 -3.60 -2.75 2.95
CA LEU A 34 -3.64 -4.03 3.63
C LEU A 34 -5.09 -4.38 3.95
N ILE A 35 -5.55 -5.53 3.50
CA ILE A 35 -6.86 -6.03 3.83
C ILE A 35 -6.70 -7.17 4.82
N ILE A 36 -7.31 -7.02 5.99
CA ILE A 36 -7.32 -8.04 7.02
C ILE A 36 -8.66 -8.76 6.97
N LYS A 37 -8.61 -10.07 6.78
CA LYS A 37 -9.80 -10.91 6.78
C LYS A 37 -9.76 -11.86 7.97
N VAL A 38 -10.89 -12.01 8.62
CA VAL A 38 -11.09 -12.96 9.70
C VAL A 38 -12.29 -13.82 9.33
N GLU A 39 -12.09 -15.13 9.26
CA GLU A 39 -13.14 -16.09 8.90
C GLU A 39 -13.81 -15.75 7.56
N ASN A 40 -13.00 -15.37 6.58
CA ASN A 40 -13.44 -14.96 5.23
C ASN A 40 -14.26 -13.68 5.18
N SER A 41 -14.32 -12.93 6.28
CA SER A 41 -14.99 -11.64 6.32
C SER A 41 -13.94 -10.53 6.49
N ILE A 42 -14.15 -9.42 5.82
CA ILE A 42 -13.22 -8.29 5.93
C ILE A 42 -13.30 -7.72 7.35
N TYR A 43 -12.20 -7.80 8.08
CA TYR A 43 -12.06 -7.22 9.41
C TYR A 43 -11.76 -5.73 9.32
N GLY A 44 -10.88 -5.34 8.38
CA GLY A 44 -10.52 -3.95 8.19
C GLY A 44 -9.60 -3.76 6.99
N THR A 45 -9.50 -2.54 6.54
CA THR A 45 -8.62 -2.13 5.45
C THR A 45 -7.75 -0.99 5.96
N TYR A 46 -6.45 -1.09 5.75
CA TYR A 46 -5.47 -0.14 6.27
C TYR A 46 -4.51 0.28 5.18
N SER A 47 -4.04 1.54 5.26
CA SER A 47 -3.08 2.06 4.30
C SER A 47 -1.67 1.69 4.73
N LEU A 48 -0.82 1.33 3.76
CA LEU A 48 0.58 1.05 4.01
C LEU A 48 1.42 2.32 4.18
N ASP A 49 0.85 3.48 3.87
CA ASP A 49 1.56 4.76 3.98
C ASP A 49 1.80 5.19 5.43
N GLN A 50 1.07 4.61 6.36
CA GLN A 50 1.13 4.98 7.77
C GLN A 50 1.61 3.81 8.60
N ASN A 51 2.59 4.07 9.46
CA ASN A 51 3.04 3.09 10.44
C ASN A 51 1.98 2.94 11.51
N GLN A 52 1.54 1.71 11.76
CA GLN A 52 0.51 1.46 12.75
C GLN A 52 0.57 0.02 13.24
N THR A 53 0.03 -0.18 14.42
CA THR A 53 -0.09 -1.51 15.02
C THR A 53 -1.57 -1.83 15.17
N ILE A 54 -1.97 -2.98 14.66
CA ILE A 54 -3.37 -3.39 14.61
C ILE A 54 -3.54 -4.65 15.43
N SER A 55 -4.43 -4.59 16.42
CA SER A 55 -4.80 -5.76 17.20
C SER A 55 -5.99 -6.46 16.55
N ILE A 56 -5.84 -7.74 16.26
CA ILE A 56 -6.88 -8.55 15.63
C ILE A 56 -7.43 -9.52 16.65
N ASN A 57 -8.69 -9.33 17.06
CA ASN A 57 -9.41 -10.20 18.01
C ASN A 57 -8.64 -10.49 19.31
N ASP A 58 -7.75 -9.59 19.71
CA ASP A 58 -6.89 -9.75 20.89
C ASP A 58 -5.99 -10.99 20.86
N THR A 59 -5.95 -11.69 19.74
CA THR A 59 -5.12 -12.90 19.59
C THR A 59 -3.88 -12.65 18.75
N ASN A 60 -3.96 -11.70 17.82
CA ASN A 60 -2.90 -11.43 16.87
C ASN A 60 -2.60 -9.95 16.82
N ILE A 61 -1.34 -9.60 16.59
CA ILE A 61 -0.91 -8.22 16.41
C ILE A 61 -0.21 -8.12 15.07
N CYS A 62 -0.74 -7.28 14.21
CA CYS A 62 -0.19 -6.96 12.90
C CYS A 62 0.47 -5.59 12.96
N VAL A 63 1.65 -5.47 12.38
CA VAL A 63 2.40 -4.21 12.35
C VAL A 63 2.63 -3.78 10.91
N ILE A 64 2.34 -2.52 10.64
CA ILE A 64 2.71 -1.87 9.39
C ILE A 64 3.83 -0.89 9.72
N ASP A 65 5.01 -1.14 9.16
CA ASP A 65 6.19 -0.32 9.41
C ASP A 65 6.91 -0.08 8.09
N ASP A 66 6.95 1.19 7.67
CA ASP A 66 7.64 1.63 6.46
C ASP A 66 7.20 0.82 5.22
N GLY A 67 5.89 0.60 5.10
CA GLY A 67 5.32 -0.14 3.97
C GLY A 67 5.47 -1.65 4.06
N ILE A 68 6.02 -2.16 5.15
CA ILE A 68 6.20 -3.59 5.39
C ILE A 68 5.19 -4.06 6.41
N VAL A 69 4.53 -5.16 6.10
CA VAL A 69 3.51 -5.74 6.97
C VAL A 69 3.99 -7.07 7.50
N TYR A 70 3.90 -7.25 8.81
CA TYR A 70 4.24 -8.52 9.44
C TYR A 70 3.39 -8.75 10.68
N MET A 71 3.30 -10.00 11.09
CA MET A 71 2.62 -10.38 12.31
C MET A 71 3.64 -10.40 13.44
N SER A 72 3.50 -9.49 14.41
CA SER A 72 4.43 -9.42 15.54
C SER A 72 4.07 -10.37 16.67
N HIS A 73 2.80 -10.72 16.80
CA HIS A 73 2.32 -11.62 17.82
C HIS A 73 1.12 -12.40 17.29
N ALA A 74 1.05 -13.66 17.63
CA ALA A 74 -0.08 -14.51 17.26
C ALA A 74 -0.27 -15.58 18.34
N ASN A 75 -1.54 -15.89 18.60
CA ASN A 75 -1.91 -16.94 19.55
C ASN A 75 -2.14 -18.26 18.82
N CYS A 76 -1.19 -18.66 17.98
CA CYS A 76 -1.24 -19.97 17.34
C CYS A 76 -0.11 -20.85 17.86
N PRO A 77 -0.35 -22.17 18.01
CA PRO A 77 0.64 -23.08 18.64
C PRO A 77 1.99 -23.09 17.93
N ASP A 78 1.98 -23.03 16.62
CA ASP A 78 3.20 -23.12 15.83
C ASP A 78 3.83 -21.77 15.51
N LEU A 79 3.15 -20.66 15.81
CA LEU A 79 3.58 -19.29 15.52
C LEU A 79 3.98 -19.10 14.03
N VAL A 80 3.36 -19.84 13.15
CA VAL A 80 3.71 -19.81 11.72
C VAL A 80 3.50 -18.42 11.14
N CYS A 81 2.44 -17.72 11.52
CA CYS A 81 2.18 -16.37 11.02
C CYS A 81 3.23 -15.36 11.49
N VAL A 82 3.77 -15.52 12.71
CA VAL A 82 4.82 -14.66 13.22
C VAL A 82 6.14 -14.92 12.48
N HIS A 83 6.41 -16.17 12.17
CA HIS A 83 7.62 -16.57 11.46
C HIS A 83 7.49 -16.47 9.94
N SER A 84 6.30 -16.13 9.44
CA SER A 84 6.10 -15.94 8.01
C SER A 84 6.89 -14.74 7.52
N LYS A 85 7.28 -14.81 6.25
CA LYS A 85 7.99 -13.71 5.61
C LYS A 85 7.10 -12.47 5.58
N ALA A 86 7.68 -11.32 5.94
CA ALA A 86 6.96 -10.06 5.86
C ALA A 86 6.54 -9.76 4.42
N ILE A 87 5.38 -9.11 4.28
CA ILE A 87 4.84 -8.74 2.98
C ILE A 87 4.89 -7.21 2.81
N ASP A 88 4.90 -6.75 1.57
CA ASP A 88 5.03 -5.34 1.27
C ASP A 88 4.14 -4.96 0.07
N LYS A 89 4.38 -3.76 -0.48
CA LYS A 89 3.62 -3.26 -1.61
C LYS A 89 3.68 -4.15 -2.87
N HIS A 90 4.67 -5.00 -2.96
CA HIS A 90 4.80 -5.91 -4.10
C HIS A 90 3.83 -7.08 -4.02
N GLY A 91 3.12 -7.18 -2.94
CA GLY A 91 2.12 -8.21 -2.75
C GLY A 91 2.57 -9.24 -1.72
N GLY A 92 1.74 -10.25 -1.57
CA GLY A 92 1.98 -11.31 -0.62
C GLY A 92 0.77 -11.57 0.26
N ILE A 93 0.85 -12.63 1.01
CA ILE A 93 -0.24 -13.04 1.89
C ILE A 93 0.36 -13.68 3.13
N ILE A 94 -0.21 -13.36 4.29
CA ILE A 94 0.10 -14.01 5.55
C ILE A 94 -1.19 -14.67 6.04
N VAL A 95 -1.13 -15.95 6.36
CA VAL A 95 -2.29 -16.70 6.80
C VAL A 95 -2.02 -17.30 8.17
N CYS A 96 -2.94 -17.09 9.10
CA CYS A 96 -2.93 -17.72 10.41
C CYS A 96 -4.12 -18.67 10.49
N LEU A 97 -3.89 -19.94 10.18
CA LEU A 97 -4.96 -20.92 10.04
C LEU A 97 -5.74 -21.18 11.34
N PRO A 98 -5.09 -21.34 12.51
CA PRO A 98 -5.85 -21.60 13.73
C PRO A 98 -6.86 -20.50 14.05
N ASN A 99 -6.52 -19.24 13.76
CA ASN A 99 -7.39 -18.11 14.00
C ASN A 99 -8.15 -17.65 12.77
N ARG A 100 -7.93 -18.29 11.61
CA ARG A 100 -8.55 -17.96 10.33
C ARG A 100 -8.35 -16.50 9.94
N ILE A 101 -7.16 -15.97 10.24
CA ILE A 101 -6.80 -14.60 9.90
C ILE A 101 -5.96 -14.61 8.64
N THR A 102 -6.30 -13.73 7.71
CA THR A 102 -5.58 -13.57 6.45
C THR A 102 -5.22 -12.11 6.26
N LEU A 103 -3.95 -11.85 5.97
CA LEU A 103 -3.45 -10.52 5.62
C LEU A 103 -3.13 -10.51 4.13
N GLU A 104 -3.79 -9.66 3.38
CA GLU A 104 -3.60 -9.56 1.94
C GLU A 104 -3.22 -8.13 1.55
N ILE A 105 -2.33 -7.99 0.59
CA ILE A 105 -1.96 -6.69 0.04
C ILE A 105 -2.69 -6.48 -1.28
N HIS A 106 -3.41 -5.37 -1.38
CA HIS A 106 -4.11 -4.99 -2.59
C HIS A 106 -3.67 -3.59 -3.03
N SER A 107 -3.33 -3.46 -4.30
CA SER A 107 -3.04 -2.16 -4.89
C SER A 107 -4.06 -1.87 -5.98
N LYS A 108 -4.29 -0.57 -6.24
CA LYS A 108 -5.23 -0.19 -7.29
C LYS A 108 -4.78 -0.65 -8.67
N GLU A 109 -3.51 -0.82 -8.87
CA GLU A 109 -2.98 -1.29 -10.15
C GLU A 109 -3.31 -2.75 -10.41
N SER A 110 -3.52 -3.53 -9.36
CA SER A 110 -3.84 -4.94 -9.52
C SER A 110 -5.25 -5.20 -10.04
N LYS A 111 -6.06 -4.17 -10.19
CA LYS A 111 -7.39 -4.32 -10.79
C LYS A 111 -7.35 -4.88 -12.21
N VAL A 112 -6.29 -4.57 -12.94
CA VAL A 112 -6.14 -5.07 -14.30
C VAL A 112 -5.94 -6.58 -14.30
N ASP A 113 -5.21 -7.08 -13.32
CA ASP A 113 -4.91 -8.50 -13.22
C ASP A 113 -6.13 -9.32 -12.81
N THR A 114 -7.07 -8.73 -12.11
CA THR A 114 -8.27 -9.45 -11.68
C THR A 114 -9.27 -9.70 -12.79
N LEU A 115 -9.09 -9.07 -13.95
CA LEU A 115 -9.93 -9.28 -15.11
C LEU A 115 -9.53 -10.53 -15.92
N THR A 116 -8.43 -11.11 -15.56
CA THR A 116 -7.97 -12.37 -16.15
C THR A 116 -8.31 -13.55 -15.23
#